data_e95a3a183c43d9572b9114dadbab694c
#
_entry.id   e95a3a183c43d9572b9114dadbab694c
#
_cell.length_a   1.000
_cell.length_b   1.000
_cell.length_c   1.000
_cell.angle_alpha   90.00
_cell.angle_beta   90.00
_cell.angle_gamma   90.00
#
_symmetry.space_group_name_H-M   'P 1'
#
loop_
_entity.id
_entity.type
_entity.pdbx_description
1 polymer ?
#
loop_
_entity_poly.entity_id
_entity_poly.type
_entity_poly.pdbx_seq_one_letter_code
_entity_poly.pdbx_strand_id
1 'polypeptide(L)'
;ITIFYGLDRSGVSEFNYIDHLKNPIIFLIKQSIILIPFFMMSYVILKKIKFSINKRNKKIIFLLSINLIPIALILLTSIITGAKIRTMWMTPFYLFFGTLFLSIFKNFIDFKQVKNFYYIFLFFFILSPSAYLAISLADKTKRTDYPGKEIAELVQNKWDDNFINEIKIVIGDEWSAGNLSYHLYSRPIWINDLKNKTSNITEDQGVIYTGNPKILEKICPGVFGTIKPVGYCMIGKR
;
A
#
# COMPACT_ATOMS: atom_id res chain seq x y z
N ILE A 1 3.67 -11.60 -16.43
CA ILE A 1 4.43 -10.66 -15.58
C ILE A 1 3.52 -10.07 -14.52
N THR A 2 2.35 -9.52 -14.85
CA THR A 2 1.45 -8.82 -13.91
C THR A 2 0.89 -9.71 -12.80
N ILE A 3 0.57 -10.98 -13.10
CA ILE A 3 0.02 -11.93 -12.12
C ILE A 3 1.07 -12.31 -11.08
N PHE A 4 2.28 -12.64 -11.48
CA PHE A 4 3.38 -12.98 -10.57
C PHE A 4 3.78 -11.82 -9.67
N TYR A 5 3.81 -10.60 -10.21
CA TYR A 5 4.03 -9.38 -9.42
C TYR A 5 2.93 -9.17 -8.36
N GLY A 6 1.67 -9.42 -8.71
CA GLY A 6 0.55 -9.35 -7.77
C GLY A 6 0.63 -10.40 -6.66
N LEU A 7 1.04 -11.62 -7.00
CA LEU A 7 1.23 -12.71 -6.04
C LEU A 7 2.37 -12.43 -5.06
N ASP A 8 3.51 -11.96 -5.55
CA ASP A 8 4.66 -11.60 -4.73
C ASP A 8 4.30 -10.45 -3.76
N ARG A 9 3.63 -9.42 -4.25
CA ARG A 9 3.16 -8.29 -3.40
C ARG A 9 2.08 -8.65 -2.38
N SER A 10 1.34 -9.72 -2.60
CA SER A 10 0.34 -10.23 -1.65
C SER A 10 0.93 -11.15 -0.58
N GLY A 11 2.25 -11.44 -0.65
CA GLY A 11 2.96 -12.32 0.30
C GLY A 11 2.66 -13.81 0.12
N VAL A 12 2.07 -14.20 -1.01
CA VAL A 12 1.75 -15.63 -1.30
C VAL A 12 3.01 -16.43 -1.62
N SER A 13 4.12 -15.78 -1.99
CA SER A 13 5.40 -16.44 -2.28
C SER A 13 6.10 -17.02 -1.05
N GLU A 14 5.79 -16.52 0.15
CA GLU A 14 6.31 -17.02 1.42
C GLU A 14 5.23 -17.83 2.13
N PHE A 15 5.16 -19.14 1.85
CA PHE A 15 4.13 -20.02 2.40
C PHE A 15 4.27 -20.17 3.93
N ASN A 16 3.28 -19.62 4.66
CA ASN A 16 3.18 -19.78 6.11
C ASN A 16 1.72 -20.11 6.48
N TYR A 17 1.50 -21.27 7.11
CA TYR A 17 0.16 -21.70 7.53
C TYR A 17 -0.58 -20.69 8.43
N ILE A 18 0.17 -19.92 9.24
CA ILE A 18 -0.41 -18.90 10.14
C ILE A 18 -1.06 -17.78 9.34
N ASP A 19 -0.59 -17.47 8.14
CA ASP A 19 -1.09 -16.37 7.32
C ASP A 19 -2.50 -16.62 6.78
N HIS A 20 -2.90 -17.89 6.61
CA HIS A 20 -4.26 -18.26 6.22
C HIS A 20 -5.33 -17.90 7.28
N LEU A 21 -4.93 -17.72 8.53
CA LEU A 21 -5.84 -17.28 9.61
C LEU A 21 -5.58 -15.83 10.00
N LYS A 22 -4.33 -15.44 10.12
CA LYS A 22 -3.90 -14.10 10.56
C LYS A 22 -4.33 -13.00 9.59
N ASN A 23 -4.10 -13.18 8.29
CA ASN A 23 -4.37 -12.14 7.29
C ASN A 23 -5.86 -11.83 7.12
N PRO A 24 -6.79 -12.82 7.04
CA PRO A 24 -8.23 -12.55 7.01
C PRO A 24 -8.74 -11.85 8.28
N ILE A 25 -8.24 -12.24 9.47
CA ILE A 25 -8.62 -11.59 10.74
C ILE A 25 -8.17 -10.14 10.77
N ILE A 26 -6.91 -9.88 10.43
CA ILE A 26 -6.37 -8.51 10.36
C ILE A 26 -7.15 -7.67 9.34
N PHE A 27 -7.51 -8.27 8.21
CA PHE A 27 -8.34 -7.62 7.20
C PHE A 27 -9.69 -7.21 7.76
N LEU A 28 -10.43 -8.12 8.42
CA LEU A 28 -11.73 -7.83 9.04
C LEU A 28 -11.65 -6.72 10.09
N ILE A 29 -10.63 -6.75 10.96
CA ILE A 29 -10.41 -5.72 11.96
C ILE A 29 -10.21 -4.36 11.28
N LYS A 30 -9.37 -4.28 10.27
CA LYS A 30 -9.12 -3.04 9.53
C LYS A 30 -10.37 -2.53 8.82
N GLN A 31 -11.18 -3.41 8.22
CA GLN A 31 -12.45 -3.02 7.60
C GLN A 31 -13.44 -2.48 8.64
N SER A 32 -13.53 -3.12 9.80
CA SER A 32 -14.37 -2.65 10.91
C SER A 32 -13.96 -1.24 11.38
N ILE A 33 -12.66 -0.98 11.51
CA ILE A 33 -12.13 0.34 11.91
C ILE A 33 -12.49 1.41 10.86
N ILE A 34 -12.34 1.11 9.57
CA ILE A 34 -12.67 2.04 8.48
C ILE A 34 -14.17 2.39 8.48
N LEU A 35 -15.02 1.44 8.87
CA LEU A 35 -16.46 1.63 8.89
C LEU A 35 -16.97 2.31 10.19
N ILE A 36 -16.12 2.53 11.21
CA ILE A 36 -16.53 3.20 12.46
C ILE A 36 -17.25 4.55 12.20
N PRO A 37 -16.73 5.47 11.37
CA PRO A 37 -17.42 6.73 11.11
C PRO A 37 -18.81 6.53 10.53
N PHE A 38 -18.97 5.59 9.60
CA PHE A 38 -20.26 5.25 9.02
C PHE A 38 -21.24 4.71 10.08
N PHE A 39 -20.81 3.78 10.93
CA PHE A 39 -21.67 3.24 11.99
C PHE A 39 -22.02 4.28 13.07
N MET A 40 -21.11 5.18 13.43
CA MET A 40 -21.38 6.26 14.36
C MET A 40 -22.43 7.23 13.81
N MET A 41 -22.28 7.68 12.56
CA MET A 41 -23.27 8.53 11.88
C MET A 41 -24.62 7.82 11.78
N SER A 42 -24.60 6.54 11.42
CA SER A 42 -25.81 5.73 11.27
C SER A 42 -26.53 5.50 12.60
N TYR A 43 -25.78 5.30 13.67
CA TYR A 43 -26.35 5.09 15.02
C TYR A 43 -27.13 6.31 15.52
N VAL A 44 -26.61 7.51 15.31
CA VAL A 44 -27.23 8.75 15.82
C VAL A 44 -28.58 9.03 15.17
N ILE A 45 -28.79 8.63 13.92
CA ILE A 45 -30.04 8.88 13.20
C ILE A 45 -31.16 7.86 13.56
N LEU A 46 -30.82 6.78 14.33
CA LEU A 46 -31.78 5.75 14.67
C LEU A 46 -32.49 6.02 16.01
N LYS A 47 -33.82 5.94 16.03
CA LYS A 47 -34.64 5.93 17.27
C LYS A 47 -34.44 4.66 18.11
N LYS A 48 -34.37 3.52 17.43
CA LYS A 48 -34.22 2.20 18.02
C LYS A 48 -33.47 1.29 17.06
N ILE A 49 -32.60 0.45 17.61
CA ILE A 49 -31.95 -0.60 16.80
C ILE A 49 -32.84 -1.83 16.83
N LYS A 50 -33.67 -2.00 15.81
CA LYS A 50 -34.45 -3.21 15.62
C LYS A 50 -34.15 -3.77 14.24
N PHE A 51 -33.49 -4.93 14.23
CA PHE A 51 -33.17 -5.64 13.00
C PHE A 51 -34.42 -6.34 12.49
N SER A 52 -34.97 -5.88 11.38
CA SER A 52 -36.06 -6.55 10.68
C SER A 52 -35.73 -6.67 9.19
N ILE A 53 -35.09 -7.80 8.85
CA ILE A 53 -34.77 -8.08 7.45
C ILE A 53 -35.91 -8.90 6.85
N ASN A 54 -36.68 -8.29 5.96
CA ASN A 54 -37.65 -9.01 5.19
C ASN A 54 -36.97 -9.82 4.07
N LYS A 55 -36.75 -11.12 4.34
CA LYS A 55 -36.11 -12.07 3.40
C LYS A 55 -36.86 -12.26 2.08
N ARG A 56 -38.10 -11.77 1.94
CA ARG A 56 -38.89 -11.84 0.69
C ARG A 56 -38.70 -10.58 -0.17
N ASN A 57 -38.09 -9.54 0.36
CA ASN A 57 -37.86 -8.29 -0.39
C ASN A 57 -36.66 -8.42 -1.32
N LYS A 58 -36.90 -8.60 -2.61
CA LYS A 58 -35.84 -8.75 -3.65
C LYS A 58 -34.85 -7.60 -3.67
N LYS A 59 -35.28 -6.37 -3.36
CA LYS A 59 -34.39 -5.18 -3.31
C LYS A 59 -33.40 -5.28 -2.16
N ILE A 60 -33.84 -5.74 -0.97
CA ILE A 60 -32.95 -5.92 0.19
C ILE A 60 -32.00 -7.07 -0.06
N ILE A 61 -32.45 -8.19 -0.65
CA ILE A 61 -31.58 -9.32 -1.00
C ILE A 61 -30.51 -8.86 -1.99
N PHE A 62 -30.87 -8.13 -3.04
CA PHE A 62 -29.94 -7.58 -4.02
C PHE A 62 -28.89 -6.68 -3.35
N LEU A 63 -29.31 -5.73 -2.49
CA LEU A 63 -28.40 -4.84 -1.78
C LEU A 63 -27.48 -5.59 -0.82
N LEU A 64 -27.99 -6.61 -0.12
CA LEU A 64 -27.18 -7.48 0.73
C LEU A 64 -26.13 -8.24 -0.11
N SER A 65 -26.56 -8.79 -1.24
CA SER A 65 -25.66 -9.55 -2.11
C SER A 65 -24.54 -8.69 -2.66
N ILE A 66 -24.83 -7.50 -3.20
CA ILE A 66 -23.81 -6.62 -3.79
C ILE A 66 -22.80 -6.09 -2.75
N ASN A 67 -23.23 -5.94 -1.48
CA ASN A 67 -22.36 -5.49 -0.40
C ASN A 67 -21.57 -6.62 0.26
N LEU A 68 -22.19 -7.78 0.49
CA LEU A 68 -21.59 -8.85 1.31
C LEU A 68 -20.84 -9.89 0.48
N ILE A 69 -21.28 -10.21 -0.74
CA ILE A 69 -20.63 -11.24 -1.57
C ILE A 69 -19.18 -10.86 -1.89
N PRO A 70 -18.84 -9.63 -2.30
CA PRO A 70 -17.45 -9.27 -2.55
C PRO A 70 -16.55 -9.42 -1.31
N ILE A 71 -17.06 -9.02 -0.14
CA ILE A 71 -16.34 -9.17 1.13
C ILE A 71 -16.10 -10.65 1.43
N ALA A 72 -17.14 -11.48 1.29
CA ALA A 72 -17.05 -12.91 1.52
C ALA A 72 -16.07 -13.60 0.56
N LEU A 73 -16.10 -13.24 -0.73
CA LEU A 73 -15.16 -13.78 -1.73
C LEU A 73 -13.71 -13.39 -1.43
N ILE A 74 -13.46 -12.15 -1.06
CA ILE A 74 -12.11 -11.70 -0.71
C ILE A 74 -11.60 -12.38 0.55
N LEU A 75 -12.46 -12.53 1.58
CA LEU A 75 -12.12 -13.29 2.77
C LEU A 75 -11.79 -14.75 2.45
N LEU A 76 -12.63 -15.39 1.64
CA LEU A 76 -12.41 -16.76 1.20
C LEU A 76 -11.07 -16.90 0.46
N THR A 77 -10.78 -15.97 -0.45
CA THR A 77 -9.50 -15.94 -1.16
C THR A 77 -8.33 -15.81 -0.17
N SER A 78 -8.42 -14.92 0.82
CA SER A 78 -7.36 -14.74 1.82
C SER A 78 -7.17 -15.99 2.70
N ILE A 79 -8.27 -16.67 3.07
CA ILE A 79 -8.22 -17.93 3.83
C ILE A 79 -7.57 -19.05 3.02
N ILE A 80 -7.91 -19.18 1.74
CA ILE A 80 -7.38 -20.26 0.88
C ILE A 80 -5.92 -20.03 0.52
N THR A 81 -5.54 -18.77 0.19
CA THR A 81 -4.22 -18.48 -0.35
C THR A 81 -3.22 -17.93 0.68
N GLY A 82 -3.67 -17.56 1.88
CA GLY A 82 -2.85 -16.82 2.86
C GLY A 82 -2.54 -15.38 2.44
N ALA A 83 -3.13 -14.88 1.35
CA ALA A 83 -2.81 -13.57 0.77
C ALA A 83 -3.16 -12.42 1.72
N LYS A 84 -2.27 -11.42 1.77
CA LYS A 84 -2.46 -10.18 2.50
C LYS A 84 -3.26 -9.19 1.65
N ILE A 85 -4.54 -9.04 1.96
CA ILE A 85 -5.44 -8.15 1.22
C ILE A 85 -5.22 -6.70 1.66
N ARG A 86 -5.09 -5.79 0.67
CA ARG A 86 -5.01 -4.34 0.94
C ARG A 86 -6.40 -3.78 1.19
N THR A 87 -6.55 -3.07 2.31
CA THR A 87 -7.82 -2.48 2.76
C THR A 87 -8.48 -1.57 1.73
N MET A 88 -7.68 -0.79 0.98
CA MET A 88 -8.18 0.17 0.00
C MET A 88 -8.93 -0.48 -1.17
N TRP A 89 -8.71 -1.77 -1.45
CA TRP A 89 -9.41 -2.48 -2.53
C TRP A 89 -10.89 -2.70 -2.23
N MET A 90 -11.29 -2.57 -0.95
CA MET A 90 -12.68 -2.73 -0.53
C MET A 90 -13.52 -1.46 -0.65
N THR A 91 -12.90 -0.28 -0.77
CA THR A 91 -13.60 1.00 -0.79
C THR A 91 -14.77 1.05 -1.79
N PRO A 92 -14.64 0.56 -3.04
CA PRO A 92 -15.75 0.57 -4.01
C PRO A 92 -16.96 -0.27 -3.56
N PHE A 93 -16.73 -1.33 -2.79
CA PHE A 93 -17.80 -2.25 -2.34
C PHE A 93 -18.65 -1.68 -1.20
N TYR A 94 -18.19 -0.60 -0.55
CA TYR A 94 -18.97 0.10 0.47
C TYR A 94 -19.90 1.18 -0.08
N LEU A 95 -19.87 1.43 -1.38
CA LEU A 95 -20.69 2.49 -2.02
C LEU A 95 -22.18 2.35 -1.72
N PHE A 96 -22.68 1.13 -1.66
CA PHE A 96 -24.10 0.85 -1.41
C PHE A 96 -24.45 0.57 0.06
N PHE A 97 -23.50 0.68 0.99
CA PHE A 97 -23.77 0.45 2.42
C PHE A 97 -24.79 1.44 2.97
N GLY A 98 -24.70 2.71 2.60
CA GLY A 98 -25.70 3.73 2.98
C GLY A 98 -27.10 3.38 2.49
N THR A 99 -27.24 2.96 1.24
CA THR A 99 -28.53 2.55 0.67
C THR A 99 -29.08 1.31 1.32
N LEU A 100 -28.23 0.33 1.63
CA LEU A 100 -28.59 -0.87 2.38
C LEU A 100 -29.10 -0.50 3.78
N PHE A 101 -28.35 0.35 4.49
CA PHE A 101 -28.73 0.86 5.82
C PHE A 101 -30.10 1.53 5.79
N LEU A 102 -30.31 2.49 4.88
CA LEU A 102 -31.59 3.16 4.72
C LEU A 102 -32.73 2.17 4.38
N SER A 103 -32.47 1.17 3.56
CA SER A 103 -33.48 0.17 3.18
C SER A 103 -33.90 -0.73 4.34
N ILE A 104 -32.99 -1.05 5.24
CA ILE A 104 -33.26 -1.89 6.42
C ILE A 104 -33.92 -1.09 7.54
N PHE A 105 -33.41 0.12 7.80
CA PHE A 105 -33.76 0.92 8.97
C PHE A 105 -34.72 2.09 8.70
N LYS A 106 -35.28 2.24 7.49
CA LYS A 106 -36.14 3.37 7.10
C LYS A 106 -37.26 3.72 8.09
N ASN A 107 -37.86 2.69 8.73
CA ASN A 107 -38.96 2.85 9.69
C ASN A 107 -38.46 3.27 11.11
N PHE A 108 -37.18 3.25 11.34
CA PHE A 108 -36.55 3.57 12.64
C PHE A 108 -35.72 4.86 12.59
N ILE A 109 -35.66 5.52 11.43
CA ILE A 109 -34.95 6.79 11.25
C ILE A 109 -35.72 7.91 11.94
N ASP A 110 -35.01 8.71 12.73
CA ASP A 110 -35.54 9.94 13.31
C ASP A 110 -35.03 11.16 12.58
N PHE A 111 -35.86 11.76 11.77
CA PHE A 111 -35.50 12.99 11.04
C PHE A 111 -35.16 14.18 11.95
N LYS A 112 -35.58 14.17 13.23
CA LYS A 112 -35.17 15.19 14.20
C LYS A 112 -33.69 15.11 14.54
N GLN A 113 -33.08 13.95 14.36
CA GLN A 113 -31.65 13.70 14.63
C GLN A 113 -30.74 14.03 13.43
N VAL A 114 -31.26 14.48 12.32
CA VAL A 114 -30.45 14.84 11.14
C VAL A 114 -29.43 15.94 11.46
N LYS A 115 -29.77 16.87 12.37
CA LYS A 115 -28.83 17.88 12.85
C LYS A 115 -27.61 17.27 13.55
N ASN A 116 -27.82 16.28 14.41
CA ASN A 116 -26.75 15.57 15.11
C ASN A 116 -25.93 14.70 14.16
N PHE A 117 -26.58 14.06 13.19
CA PHE A 117 -25.88 13.37 12.09
C PHE A 117 -24.94 14.29 11.34
N TYR A 118 -25.40 15.51 11.01
CA TYR A 118 -24.59 16.51 10.30
C TYR A 118 -23.39 16.97 11.12
N TYR A 119 -23.53 17.17 12.45
CA TYR A 119 -22.39 17.51 13.32
C TYR A 119 -21.33 16.40 13.37
N ILE A 120 -21.75 15.15 13.45
CA ILE A 120 -20.82 14.01 13.42
C ILE A 120 -20.14 13.88 12.05
N PHE A 121 -20.90 14.10 10.97
CA PHE A 121 -20.32 14.15 9.62
C PHE A 121 -19.26 15.24 9.51
N LEU A 122 -19.54 16.46 9.92
CA LEU A 122 -18.58 17.57 9.91
C LEU A 122 -17.35 17.27 10.77
N PHE A 123 -17.55 16.67 11.94
CA PHE A 123 -16.45 16.26 12.80
C PHE A 123 -15.49 15.33 12.08
N PHE A 124 -15.97 14.26 11.47
CA PHE A 124 -15.11 13.33 10.73
C PHE A 124 -14.54 13.94 9.45
N PHE A 125 -15.29 14.80 8.78
CA PHE A 125 -14.86 15.52 7.59
C PHE A 125 -13.66 16.43 7.88
N ILE A 126 -13.63 17.07 9.03
CA ILE A 126 -12.50 17.91 9.46
C ILE A 126 -11.40 17.07 10.09
N LEU A 127 -11.75 16.08 10.93
CA LEU A 127 -10.81 15.24 11.65
C LEU A 127 -9.87 14.48 10.69
N SER A 128 -10.41 13.91 9.60
CA SER A 128 -9.64 13.08 8.67
C SER A 128 -8.47 13.84 8.02
N PRO A 129 -8.67 14.98 7.34
CA PRO A 129 -7.56 15.74 6.75
C PRO A 129 -6.64 16.34 7.82
N SER A 130 -7.18 16.76 8.99
CA SER A 130 -6.37 17.31 10.07
C SER A 130 -5.45 16.26 10.70
N ALA A 131 -5.95 15.05 10.93
CA ALA A 131 -5.15 13.93 11.42
C ALA A 131 -4.06 13.55 10.39
N TYR A 132 -4.41 13.50 9.10
CA TYR A 132 -3.42 13.24 8.05
C TYR A 132 -2.34 14.32 8.01
N LEU A 133 -2.71 15.59 8.11
CA LEU A 133 -1.77 16.71 8.16
C LEU A 133 -0.86 16.61 9.38
N ALA A 134 -1.41 16.38 10.58
CA ALA A 134 -0.62 16.23 11.80
C ALA A 134 0.39 15.08 11.70
N ILE A 135 -0.04 13.91 11.23
CA ILE A 135 0.85 12.78 10.98
C ILE A 135 1.88 13.13 9.90
N SER A 136 1.49 13.92 8.88
CA SER A 136 2.40 14.32 7.80
C SER A 136 3.49 15.26 8.27
N LEU A 137 3.21 16.14 9.18
CA LEU A 137 4.19 17.06 9.76
C LEU A 137 5.11 16.37 10.78
N ALA A 138 4.59 15.37 11.50
CA ALA A 138 5.35 14.64 12.53
C ALA A 138 6.33 13.61 11.96
N ASP A 139 5.94 12.93 10.88
CA ASP A 139 6.74 11.86 10.27
C ASP A 139 7.38 12.33 8.96
N LYS A 140 8.69 12.58 9.00
CA LYS A 140 9.52 12.98 7.84
C LYS A 140 10.06 11.79 7.04
N THR A 141 9.73 10.55 7.42
CA THR A 141 10.24 9.34 6.76
C THR A 141 9.30 8.78 5.69
N LYS A 142 8.28 9.54 5.31
CA LYS A 142 7.31 9.11 4.32
C LYS A 142 7.91 9.00 2.92
N ARG A 143 7.34 8.10 2.13
CA ARG A 143 7.71 7.95 0.73
C ARG A 143 7.52 9.24 -0.10
N THR A 144 6.56 10.09 0.27
CA THR A 144 6.31 11.39 -0.37
C THR A 144 7.44 12.40 -0.16
N ASP A 145 8.21 12.24 0.91
CA ASP A 145 9.30 13.14 1.30
C ASP A 145 10.68 12.58 0.90
N TYR A 146 10.69 11.52 0.07
CA TYR A 146 11.93 10.89 -0.38
C TYR A 146 12.68 11.83 -1.35
N PRO A 147 13.89 12.28 -0.99
CA PRO A 147 14.65 13.26 -1.78
C PRO A 147 15.36 12.58 -2.96
N GLY A 148 14.59 12.00 -3.88
CA GLY A 148 15.11 11.14 -4.96
C GLY A 148 16.09 11.87 -5.89
N LYS A 149 15.84 13.17 -6.18
CA LYS A 149 16.72 13.99 -7.01
C LYS A 149 18.04 14.25 -6.31
N GLU A 150 18.01 14.69 -5.04
CA GLU A 150 19.22 14.98 -4.25
C GLU A 150 20.09 13.71 -4.08
N ILE A 151 19.43 12.55 -3.84
CA ILE A 151 20.12 11.27 -3.75
C ILE A 151 20.80 10.92 -5.08
N ALA A 152 20.11 11.11 -6.20
CA ALA A 152 20.67 10.83 -7.52
C ALA A 152 21.87 11.73 -7.84
N GLU A 153 21.83 13.01 -7.48
CA GLU A 153 22.95 13.94 -7.63
C GLU A 153 24.16 13.49 -6.79
N LEU A 154 23.94 13.09 -5.52
CA LEU A 154 25.02 12.58 -4.67
C LEU A 154 25.63 11.28 -5.21
N VAL A 155 24.79 10.39 -5.73
CA VAL A 155 25.23 9.13 -6.34
C VAL A 155 25.98 9.38 -7.63
N GLN A 156 25.50 10.31 -8.47
CA GLN A 156 26.16 10.69 -9.72
C GLN A 156 27.55 11.28 -9.46
N ASN A 157 27.67 12.24 -8.55
CA ASN A 157 28.95 12.84 -8.19
C ASN A 157 29.94 11.76 -7.71
N LYS A 158 29.48 10.84 -6.86
CA LYS A 158 30.33 9.75 -6.39
C LYS A 158 30.69 8.76 -7.50
N TRP A 159 29.83 8.59 -8.49
CA TRP A 159 30.13 7.79 -9.67
C TRP A 159 31.23 8.46 -10.50
N ASP A 160 31.08 9.75 -10.81
CA ASP A 160 31.99 10.52 -11.65
C ASP A 160 33.39 10.64 -11.01
N ASP A 161 33.47 10.65 -9.66
CA ASP A 161 34.74 10.63 -8.93
C ASP A 161 35.51 9.31 -9.05
N ASN A 162 34.82 8.19 -9.37
CA ASN A 162 35.41 6.86 -9.32
C ASN A 162 35.45 6.13 -10.66
N PHE A 163 34.61 6.51 -11.63
CA PHE A 163 34.43 5.79 -12.89
C PHE A 163 34.33 6.75 -14.08
N ILE A 164 34.79 6.26 -15.26
CA ILE A 164 34.82 7.04 -16.51
C ILE A 164 33.66 6.71 -17.45
N ASN A 165 32.95 5.59 -17.20
CA ASN A 165 31.85 5.14 -18.06
C ASN A 165 30.49 5.58 -17.49
N GLU A 166 29.47 5.56 -18.35
CA GLU A 166 28.11 5.92 -18.01
C GLU A 166 27.40 4.83 -17.24
N ILE A 167 26.49 5.21 -16.31
CA ILE A 167 25.62 4.28 -15.59
C ILE A 167 24.53 3.79 -16.53
N LYS A 168 24.48 2.50 -16.82
CA LYS A 168 23.47 1.87 -17.72
C LYS A 168 22.43 1.05 -17.00
N ILE A 169 22.75 0.53 -15.81
CA ILE A 169 21.88 -0.41 -15.08
C ILE A 169 21.82 0.00 -13.60
N VAL A 170 20.60 -0.02 -13.05
CA VAL A 170 20.36 0.09 -11.60
C VAL A 170 19.56 -1.12 -11.13
N ILE A 171 20.08 -1.83 -10.14
CA ILE A 171 19.50 -3.07 -9.60
C ILE A 171 19.08 -2.85 -8.16
N GLY A 172 17.86 -3.23 -7.82
CA GLY A 172 17.32 -3.13 -6.46
C GLY A 172 15.82 -3.04 -6.41
N ASP A 173 15.31 -2.66 -5.24
CA ASP A 173 13.86 -2.51 -5.04
C ASP A 173 13.24 -1.40 -5.89
N GLU A 174 11.93 -1.51 -6.09
CA GLU A 174 11.14 -0.57 -6.92
C GLU A 174 11.27 0.89 -6.45
N TRP A 175 11.49 1.10 -5.14
CA TRP A 175 11.51 2.45 -4.59
C TRP A 175 12.88 3.10 -4.70
N SER A 176 13.93 2.49 -4.14
CA SER A 176 15.27 3.08 -4.14
C SER A 176 15.93 3.01 -5.52
N ALA A 177 15.93 1.85 -6.17
CA ALA A 177 16.50 1.67 -7.50
C ALA A 177 15.67 2.37 -8.58
N GLY A 178 14.34 2.30 -8.52
CA GLY A 178 13.46 2.94 -9.47
C GLY A 178 13.56 4.47 -9.42
N ASN A 179 13.60 5.09 -8.23
CA ASN A 179 13.83 6.53 -8.10
C ASN A 179 15.22 6.94 -8.60
N LEU A 180 16.24 6.15 -8.28
CA LEU A 180 17.60 6.43 -8.76
C LEU A 180 17.67 6.38 -10.28
N SER A 181 17.14 5.33 -10.92
CA SER A 181 17.03 5.21 -12.36
C SER A 181 16.27 6.38 -12.99
N TYR A 182 15.19 6.84 -12.34
CA TYR A 182 14.42 7.97 -12.86
C TYR A 182 15.13 9.32 -12.77
N HIS A 183 15.95 9.56 -11.76
CA HIS A 183 16.59 10.86 -11.53
C HIS A 183 18.02 10.99 -12.06
N LEU A 184 18.72 9.86 -12.31
CA LEU A 184 20.05 9.90 -12.94
C LEU A 184 19.99 10.43 -14.38
N TYR A 185 21.04 11.14 -14.82
CA TYR A 185 21.11 11.74 -16.15
C TYR A 185 21.02 10.72 -17.28
N SER A 186 21.72 9.58 -17.13
CA SER A 186 21.76 8.50 -18.12
C SER A 186 20.45 7.72 -18.23
N ARG A 187 19.50 7.91 -17.32
CA ARG A 187 18.24 7.16 -17.27
C ARG A 187 18.46 5.64 -17.39
N PRO A 188 19.30 5.05 -16.50
CA PRO A 188 19.66 3.65 -16.60
C PRO A 188 18.47 2.72 -16.50
N ILE A 189 18.58 1.51 -17.05
CA ILE A 189 17.55 0.48 -16.96
C ILE A 189 17.45 0.00 -15.52
N TRP A 190 16.23 0.03 -14.95
CA TRP A 190 15.96 -0.55 -13.64
C TRP A 190 15.66 -2.04 -13.73
N ILE A 191 16.31 -2.84 -12.89
CA ILE A 191 16.10 -4.28 -12.76
C ILE A 191 15.71 -4.61 -11.31
N ASN A 192 14.55 -5.24 -11.12
CA ASN A 192 13.98 -5.55 -9.79
C ASN A 192 14.54 -6.85 -9.21
N ASP A 193 15.82 -7.16 -9.34
CA ASP A 193 16.28 -8.44 -8.80
C ASP A 193 17.71 -8.42 -8.26
N LEU A 194 17.80 -8.41 -6.92
CA LEU A 194 19.03 -8.74 -6.20
C LEU A 194 19.28 -10.26 -6.12
N LYS A 195 18.29 -11.11 -6.42
CA LYS A 195 18.36 -12.57 -6.26
C LYS A 195 18.83 -13.28 -7.53
N ASN A 196 18.53 -12.75 -8.69
CA ASN A 196 19.07 -13.28 -9.95
C ASN A 196 20.52 -12.81 -10.06
N LYS A 197 21.46 -13.70 -9.76
CA LYS A 197 22.85 -13.52 -10.12
C LYS A 197 22.90 -13.13 -11.59
N THR A 198 23.06 -11.85 -11.85
CA THR A 198 23.34 -11.35 -13.18
C THR A 198 24.73 -11.82 -13.58
N SER A 199 24.78 -13.04 -14.06
CA SER A 199 25.99 -13.79 -14.39
C SER A 199 26.83 -13.18 -15.52
N ASN A 200 26.44 -12.01 -16.07
CA ASN A 200 27.11 -11.37 -17.19
C ASN A 200 27.20 -9.84 -17.06
N ILE A 201 27.25 -9.30 -15.84
CA ILE A 201 27.50 -7.87 -15.67
C ILE A 201 29.00 -7.63 -15.77
N THR A 202 29.42 -6.96 -16.84
CA THR A 202 30.79 -6.50 -17.03
C THR A 202 30.98 -5.08 -16.48
N GLU A 203 32.17 -4.75 -16.04
CA GLU A 203 32.52 -3.39 -15.57
C GLU A 203 32.23 -2.31 -16.60
N ASP A 204 32.28 -2.65 -17.88
CA ASP A 204 31.97 -1.75 -19.01
C ASP A 204 30.51 -1.28 -19.05
N GLN A 205 29.58 -1.97 -18.36
CA GLN A 205 28.16 -1.63 -18.40
C GLN A 205 27.75 -0.53 -17.44
N GLY A 206 28.56 -0.22 -16.43
CA GLY A 206 28.20 0.76 -15.39
C GLY A 206 26.95 0.38 -14.62
N VAL A 207 27.13 -0.28 -13.48
CA VAL A 207 26.04 -0.85 -12.70
C VAL A 207 26.01 -0.33 -11.27
N ILE A 208 24.83 0.01 -10.78
CA ILE A 208 24.60 0.36 -9.38
C ILE A 208 23.62 -0.64 -8.75
N TYR A 209 24.04 -1.28 -7.68
CA TYR A 209 23.16 -2.06 -6.81
C TYR A 209 22.70 -1.19 -5.65
N THR A 210 21.39 -1.20 -5.36
CA THR A 210 20.80 -0.53 -4.20
C THR A 210 20.20 -1.54 -3.24
N GLY A 211 20.28 -1.29 -1.94
CA GLY A 211 19.68 -2.18 -0.97
C GLY A 211 20.11 -1.94 0.47
N ASN A 212 19.97 -2.97 1.31
CA ASN A 212 20.37 -2.89 2.71
C ASN A 212 21.88 -2.64 2.84
N PRO A 213 22.32 -1.54 3.50
CA PRO A 213 23.71 -1.19 3.60
C PRO A 213 24.59 -2.31 4.21
N LYS A 214 24.09 -2.96 5.26
CA LYS A 214 24.82 -4.04 5.97
C LYS A 214 25.10 -5.27 5.10
N ILE A 215 24.21 -5.52 4.13
CA ILE A 215 24.37 -6.64 3.20
C ILE A 215 25.29 -6.23 2.06
N LEU A 216 25.03 -5.08 1.44
CA LEU A 216 25.80 -4.59 0.30
C LEU A 216 27.26 -4.32 0.63
N GLU A 217 27.55 -3.81 1.82
CA GLU A 217 28.93 -3.58 2.29
C GLU A 217 29.78 -4.86 2.27
N LYS A 218 29.17 -6.01 2.62
CA LYS A 218 29.85 -7.30 2.68
C LYS A 218 30.08 -7.96 1.31
N ILE A 219 29.22 -7.66 0.34
CA ILE A 219 29.20 -8.36 -0.96
C ILE A 219 29.59 -7.46 -2.14
N CYS A 220 29.81 -6.16 -1.91
CA CYS A 220 30.13 -5.20 -2.96
C CYS A 220 31.54 -5.43 -3.51
N PRO A 221 31.69 -5.78 -4.80
CA PRO A 221 33.01 -5.92 -5.41
C PRO A 221 33.60 -4.59 -5.89
N GLY A 222 32.81 -3.52 -5.88
CA GLY A 222 33.17 -2.19 -6.39
C GLY A 222 33.27 -1.13 -5.31
N VAL A 223 32.77 0.07 -5.59
CA VAL A 223 32.77 1.19 -4.64
C VAL A 223 31.46 1.18 -3.86
N PHE A 224 31.58 0.97 -2.53
CA PHE A 224 30.44 1.02 -1.63
C PHE A 224 30.20 2.44 -1.11
N GLY A 225 28.93 2.79 -0.93
CA GLY A 225 28.48 4.02 -0.29
C GLY A 225 27.12 3.88 0.35
N THR A 226 26.85 4.77 1.31
CA THR A 226 25.54 4.84 1.96
C THR A 226 25.00 6.25 1.90
N ILE A 227 23.73 6.37 1.50
CA ILE A 227 22.93 7.57 1.70
C ILE A 227 21.69 7.09 2.46
N LYS A 228 21.65 7.34 3.76
CA LYS A 228 20.61 6.80 4.64
C LYS A 228 19.21 7.01 4.05
N PRO A 229 18.37 5.97 4.03
CA PRO A 229 18.57 4.64 4.65
C PRO A 229 19.15 3.56 3.73
N VAL A 230 19.58 3.87 2.51
CA VAL A 230 19.93 2.93 1.45
C VAL A 230 21.44 2.82 1.24
N GLY A 231 21.93 1.60 1.00
CA GLY A 231 23.30 1.34 0.54
C GLY A 231 23.38 1.26 -0.98
N TYR A 232 24.52 1.65 -1.53
CA TYR A 232 24.83 1.61 -2.96
C TYR A 232 26.15 0.90 -3.18
N CYS A 233 26.18 -0.01 -4.13
CA CYS A 233 27.41 -0.64 -4.62
C CYS A 233 27.55 -0.31 -6.11
N MET A 234 28.63 0.37 -6.45
CA MET A 234 28.89 0.89 -7.79
C MET A 234 29.98 0.06 -8.46
N ILE A 235 29.73 -0.40 -9.68
CA ILE A 235 30.66 -1.19 -10.50
C ILE A 235 30.76 -0.54 -11.85
N GLY A 236 31.94 -0.03 -12.19
CA GLY A 236 32.21 0.67 -13.44
C GLY A 236 33.67 0.58 -13.84
N LYS A 237 33.98 1.12 -15.01
CA LYS A 237 35.33 1.21 -15.56
C LYS A 237 36.06 2.38 -14.92
N ARG A 238 37.24 2.12 -14.35
CA ARG A 238 38.14 3.11 -13.78
C ARG A 238 39.07 3.71 -14.82
#